data_1f1e8a8ed0dda058f000a8e8591dd6c6
#
_entry.id   1f1e8a8ed0dda058f000a8e8591dd6c6
#
_cell.length_a   1.000
_cell.length_b   1.000
_cell.length_c   1.000
_cell.angle_alpha   90.00
_cell.angle_beta   90.00
_cell.angle_gamma   90.00
#
_symmetry.space_group_name_H-M   'P 1'
#
loop_
_entity.id
_entity.type
_entity.pdbx_description
1 polymer ?
#
loop_
_entity_poly.entity_id
_entity_poly.type
_entity_poly.pdbx_seq_one_letter_code
_entity_poly.pdbx_strand_id
1 'polypeptide(L)'
;MAELPHAVGLLGGGVIGGGWAARFTLAGVDVRLYDPHPDAERAVGDVLANARRAYRRLTLAPLPAEGAVTLVATPEEAAQDAGFVQESAPEREELKRSLLAAASRAAGPEVVFASSTSGLLPTRLQADMEHPERFAVGHPFNPVYLLPLVELCAGERTAPRTLERAAAIYRALGMRPLLLRREVDAFVADRLLEALWREALWLVTDDVATVEEIDDAIRFGAGLRWASMGTFLTYRIAGGEAGMRHFLEHFGPALQLPWTRLTDVPELTDELLGKLVAQSDAQAAGRSVRELERLRDDCLISIIQGLRAHDFGAGAVLAEHERALFAAAPAVELAEDEAPLRLHAAVVAPEWIDYNGHAHESRYLQVFGDTTDALLRHIGLDLDAGSSYFTVETHLSHTGQARAEERLHTTTQILGHDEKRLHVYHALYRTDDDALLATAEQMLLHVDRRTGRASPATPALLARIALIARAHAALPPPARAGRAIGMRRPGAGEG
;
A
#
# COMPACT_ATOMS: atom_id res chain seq x y z
N MET A 1 -8.37 -15.99 -6.00
CA MET A 1 -8.81 -14.76 -5.28
C MET A 1 -10.28 -14.54 -5.58
N ALA A 2 -11.03 -13.92 -4.65
CA ALA A 2 -12.37 -13.45 -5.01
C ALA A 2 -12.22 -12.38 -6.11
N GLU A 3 -13.07 -12.46 -7.11
CA GLU A 3 -13.14 -11.49 -8.19
C GLU A 3 -13.73 -10.19 -7.63
N LEU A 4 -13.08 -9.06 -7.88
CA LEU A 4 -13.62 -7.74 -7.53
C LEU A 4 -14.86 -7.47 -8.38
N PRO A 5 -15.87 -6.78 -7.87
CA PRO A 5 -17.00 -6.35 -8.68
C PRO A 5 -16.53 -5.38 -9.76
N HIS A 6 -17.18 -5.39 -10.93
CA HIS A 6 -16.87 -4.46 -12.00
C HIS A 6 -17.09 -3.00 -11.58
N ALA A 7 -18.17 -2.76 -10.82
CA ALA A 7 -18.51 -1.43 -10.33
C ALA A 7 -18.99 -1.49 -8.87
N VAL A 8 -18.75 -0.39 -8.14
CA VAL A 8 -19.19 -0.20 -6.75
C VAL A 8 -19.93 1.10 -6.59
N GLY A 9 -20.89 1.10 -5.65
CA GLY A 9 -21.59 2.30 -5.21
C GLY A 9 -20.94 2.90 -3.97
N LEU A 10 -20.69 4.20 -3.95
CA LEU A 10 -20.26 4.92 -2.78
C LEU A 10 -21.29 5.96 -2.39
N LEU A 11 -21.65 5.98 -1.10
CA LEU A 11 -22.59 6.94 -0.51
C LEU A 11 -21.82 7.88 0.42
N GLY A 12 -21.46 9.06 -0.06
CA GLY A 12 -20.59 10.04 0.61
C GLY A 12 -19.18 10.08 0.01
N GLY A 13 -18.73 11.28 -0.38
CA GLY A 13 -17.46 11.58 -1.04
C GLY A 13 -16.48 12.38 -0.15
N GLY A 14 -16.68 12.39 1.18
CA GLY A 14 -15.76 13.00 2.12
C GLY A 14 -14.40 12.27 2.19
N VAL A 15 -13.59 12.57 3.22
CA VAL A 15 -12.24 11.99 3.38
C VAL A 15 -12.25 10.45 3.33
N ILE A 16 -13.21 9.82 4.00
CA ILE A 16 -13.33 8.36 4.04
C ILE A 16 -13.85 7.82 2.72
N GLY A 17 -14.95 8.38 2.19
CA GLY A 17 -15.52 7.96 0.91
C GLY A 17 -14.59 8.20 -0.27
N GLY A 18 -13.87 9.33 -0.29
CA GLY A 18 -12.81 9.60 -1.26
C GLY A 18 -11.65 8.59 -1.15
N GLY A 19 -11.31 8.18 0.07
CA GLY A 19 -10.32 7.14 0.31
C GLY A 19 -10.77 5.77 -0.21
N TRP A 20 -12.05 5.41 -0.08
CA TRP A 20 -12.63 4.22 -0.72
C TRP A 20 -12.65 4.33 -2.25
N ALA A 21 -13.05 5.50 -2.78
CA ALA A 21 -12.98 5.74 -4.22
C ALA A 21 -11.58 5.47 -4.76
N ALA A 22 -10.55 6.00 -4.08
CA ALA A 22 -9.16 5.76 -4.45
C ALA A 22 -8.77 4.28 -4.39
N ARG A 23 -9.16 3.58 -3.33
CA ARG A 23 -8.84 2.16 -3.15
C ARG A 23 -9.46 1.29 -4.24
N PHE A 24 -10.73 1.52 -4.59
CA PHE A 24 -11.43 0.79 -5.63
C PHE A 24 -10.91 1.13 -7.04
N THR A 25 -10.74 2.41 -7.37
CA THR A 25 -10.28 2.79 -8.72
C THR A 25 -8.87 2.33 -9.01
N LEU A 26 -7.95 2.43 -8.04
CA LEU A 26 -6.58 1.92 -8.20
C LEU A 26 -6.50 0.38 -8.28
N ALA A 27 -7.58 -0.31 -7.87
CA ALA A 27 -7.76 -1.75 -8.09
C ALA A 27 -8.52 -2.10 -9.39
N GLY A 28 -8.76 -1.11 -10.26
CA GLY A 28 -9.42 -1.30 -11.57
C GLY A 28 -10.94 -1.38 -11.51
N VAL A 29 -11.57 -0.93 -10.44
CA VAL A 29 -13.03 -0.99 -10.23
C VAL A 29 -13.66 0.37 -10.48
N ASP A 30 -14.72 0.42 -11.27
CA ASP A 30 -15.49 1.64 -11.49
C ASP A 30 -16.29 2.03 -10.25
N VAL A 31 -16.38 3.32 -9.98
CA VAL A 31 -17.04 3.90 -8.81
C VAL A 31 -18.19 4.81 -9.25
N ARG A 32 -19.38 4.52 -8.73
CA ARG A 32 -20.56 5.41 -8.83
C ARG A 32 -20.75 6.08 -7.47
N LEU A 33 -20.44 7.38 -7.41
CA LEU A 33 -20.39 8.13 -6.17
C LEU A 33 -21.60 9.06 -6.05
N TYR A 34 -22.36 8.89 -4.99
CA TYR A 34 -23.38 9.86 -4.56
C TYR A 34 -22.85 10.73 -3.43
N ASP A 35 -22.81 12.03 -3.62
CA ASP A 35 -22.59 13.04 -2.58
C ASP A 35 -23.34 14.32 -2.95
N PRO A 36 -24.22 14.87 -2.11
CA PRO A 36 -24.97 16.09 -2.43
C PRO A 36 -24.15 17.38 -2.31
N HIS A 37 -22.92 17.30 -1.82
CA HIS A 37 -22.07 18.49 -1.65
C HIS A 37 -21.53 18.97 -2.99
N PRO A 38 -21.64 20.27 -3.32
CA PRO A 38 -21.21 20.81 -4.63
C PRO A 38 -19.71 20.65 -4.92
N ASP A 39 -18.89 20.56 -3.87
CA ASP A 39 -17.44 20.37 -3.97
C ASP A 39 -16.98 18.90 -3.97
N ALA A 40 -17.91 17.94 -4.00
CA ALA A 40 -17.58 16.51 -3.87
C ALA A 40 -16.59 16.04 -4.93
N GLU A 41 -16.77 16.44 -6.19
CA GLU A 41 -15.89 16.09 -7.30
C GLU A 41 -14.44 16.53 -7.02
N ARG A 42 -14.27 17.79 -6.61
CA ARG A 42 -12.95 18.34 -6.30
C ARG A 42 -12.32 17.64 -5.09
N ALA A 43 -13.11 17.42 -4.02
CA ALA A 43 -12.62 16.78 -2.80
C ALA A 43 -12.14 15.34 -3.08
N VAL A 44 -12.92 14.56 -3.81
CA VAL A 44 -12.54 13.20 -4.23
C VAL A 44 -11.34 13.22 -5.16
N GLY A 45 -11.26 14.16 -6.09
CA GLY A 45 -10.12 14.35 -6.98
C GLY A 45 -8.81 14.62 -6.22
N ASP A 46 -8.86 15.45 -5.16
CA ASP A 46 -7.71 15.73 -4.30
C ASP A 46 -7.22 14.45 -3.57
N VAL A 47 -8.15 13.63 -3.05
CA VAL A 47 -7.82 12.34 -2.39
C VAL A 47 -7.23 11.34 -3.38
N LEU A 48 -7.81 11.23 -4.58
CA LEU A 48 -7.29 10.39 -5.66
C LEU A 48 -5.86 10.77 -6.05
N ALA A 49 -5.58 12.07 -6.18
CA ALA A 49 -4.24 12.56 -6.50
C ALA A 49 -3.20 12.15 -5.42
N ASN A 50 -3.57 12.29 -4.14
CA ASN A 50 -2.73 11.84 -3.02
C ASN A 50 -2.51 10.32 -3.05
N ALA A 51 -3.58 9.54 -3.27
CA ALA A 51 -3.50 8.08 -3.34
C ALA A 51 -2.62 7.59 -4.50
N ARG A 52 -2.76 8.17 -5.70
CA ARG A 52 -1.91 7.87 -6.85
C ARG A 52 -0.43 8.14 -6.54
N ARG A 53 -0.13 9.28 -5.88
CA ARG A 53 1.22 9.59 -5.41
C ARG A 53 1.73 8.54 -4.42
N ALA A 54 0.90 8.16 -3.45
CA ALA A 54 1.25 7.18 -2.43
C ALA A 54 1.53 5.80 -3.04
N TYR A 55 0.67 5.32 -3.95
CA TYR A 55 0.83 4.00 -4.57
C TYR A 55 2.07 3.90 -5.46
N ARG A 56 2.42 4.96 -6.20
CA ARG A 56 3.70 4.98 -6.95
C ARG A 56 4.93 4.79 -6.08
N ARG A 57 4.84 5.11 -4.79
CA ARG A 57 5.93 4.95 -3.80
C ARG A 57 5.80 3.67 -3.00
N LEU A 58 4.57 3.19 -2.79
CA LEU A 58 4.28 2.03 -1.95
C LEU A 58 4.72 0.73 -2.62
N THR A 59 4.46 0.59 -3.92
CA THR A 59 4.66 -0.67 -4.64
C THR A 59 5.17 -0.45 -6.06
N LEU A 60 5.96 -1.41 -6.54
CA LEU A 60 6.38 -1.56 -7.94
C LEU A 60 5.55 -2.62 -8.68
N ALA A 61 4.57 -3.23 -7.99
CA ALA A 61 3.68 -4.19 -8.64
C ALA A 61 2.85 -3.50 -9.73
N PRO A 62 2.61 -4.15 -10.85
CA PRO A 62 1.78 -3.63 -11.92
C PRO A 62 0.34 -3.47 -11.41
N LEU A 63 -0.12 -2.22 -11.36
CA LEU A 63 -1.51 -1.93 -11.04
C LEU A 63 -2.37 -2.17 -12.28
N PRO A 64 -3.63 -2.62 -12.11
CA PRO A 64 -4.58 -2.70 -13.22
C PRO A 64 -4.84 -1.31 -13.82
N ALA A 65 -5.47 -1.25 -14.99
CA ALA A 65 -5.99 -0.01 -15.52
C ALA A 65 -6.95 0.61 -14.50
N GLU A 66 -6.75 1.91 -14.22
CA GLU A 66 -7.53 2.61 -13.21
C GLU A 66 -9.01 2.69 -13.60
N GLY A 67 -9.91 2.36 -12.68
CA GLY A 67 -11.35 2.51 -12.86
C GLY A 67 -11.79 3.98 -12.86
N ALA A 68 -12.95 4.26 -13.40
CA ALA A 68 -13.54 5.60 -13.48
C ALA A 68 -14.33 5.94 -12.21
N VAL A 69 -14.38 7.23 -11.84
CA VAL A 69 -15.32 7.78 -10.86
C VAL A 69 -16.40 8.56 -11.58
N THR A 70 -17.66 8.18 -11.38
CA THR A 70 -18.82 8.87 -11.92
C THR A 70 -19.69 9.38 -10.77
N LEU A 71 -19.90 10.71 -10.69
CA LEU A 71 -20.87 11.26 -9.76
C LEU A 71 -22.29 11.01 -10.27
N VAL A 72 -23.16 10.64 -9.34
CA VAL A 72 -24.57 10.34 -9.60
C VAL A 72 -25.49 11.21 -8.72
N ALA A 73 -26.73 11.38 -9.15
CA ALA A 73 -27.63 12.33 -8.50
C ALA A 73 -28.35 11.76 -7.27
N THR A 74 -28.46 10.42 -7.17
CA THR A 74 -29.21 9.76 -6.09
C THR A 74 -28.48 8.54 -5.52
N PRO A 75 -28.79 8.14 -4.27
CA PRO A 75 -28.25 6.91 -3.69
C PRO A 75 -28.66 5.66 -4.48
N GLU A 76 -29.84 5.66 -5.07
CA GLU A 76 -30.36 4.60 -5.91
C GLU A 76 -29.48 4.42 -7.15
N GLU A 77 -29.14 5.52 -7.82
CA GLU A 77 -28.24 5.49 -8.97
C GLU A 77 -26.85 4.97 -8.61
N ALA A 78 -26.36 5.29 -7.40
CA ALA A 78 -25.06 4.76 -6.93
C ALA A 78 -25.10 3.24 -6.74
N ALA A 79 -26.21 2.69 -6.28
CA ALA A 79 -26.37 1.26 -6.02
C ALA A 79 -26.79 0.45 -7.24
N GLN A 80 -27.37 1.10 -8.25
CA GLN A 80 -27.80 0.44 -9.49
C GLN A 80 -26.59 -0.16 -10.20
N ASP A 81 -26.67 -1.42 -10.57
CA ASP A 81 -25.61 -2.20 -11.23
C ASP A 81 -24.30 -2.31 -10.44
N ALA A 82 -24.27 -1.88 -9.17
CA ALA A 82 -23.13 -2.09 -8.29
C ALA A 82 -23.07 -3.53 -7.79
N GLY A 83 -21.87 -4.09 -7.67
CA GLY A 83 -21.65 -5.39 -7.02
C GLY A 83 -21.37 -5.29 -5.52
N PHE A 84 -21.12 -4.07 -5.03
CA PHE A 84 -20.86 -3.74 -3.64
C PHE A 84 -21.20 -2.26 -3.38
N VAL A 85 -21.71 -1.94 -2.20
CA VAL A 85 -22.00 -0.55 -1.81
C VAL A 85 -21.31 -0.24 -0.49
N GLN A 86 -20.54 0.87 -0.43
CA GLN A 86 -19.91 1.38 0.78
C GLN A 86 -20.50 2.75 1.15
N GLU A 87 -21.06 2.86 2.33
CA GLU A 87 -21.62 4.09 2.87
C GLU A 87 -20.57 4.79 3.76
N SER A 88 -20.36 6.09 3.54
CA SER A 88 -19.41 6.95 4.25
C SER A 88 -19.96 8.38 4.46
N ALA A 89 -21.27 8.50 4.63
CA ALA A 89 -21.94 9.77 4.91
C ALA A 89 -21.64 10.23 6.36
N PRO A 90 -21.96 11.50 6.71
CA PRO A 90 -21.79 12.01 8.08
C PRO A 90 -22.39 11.11 9.15
N GLU A 91 -21.75 11.06 10.34
CA GLU A 91 -22.06 10.14 11.43
C GLU A 91 -23.38 10.52 12.14
N ARG A 92 -24.48 10.41 11.39
CA ARG A 92 -25.86 10.61 11.85
C ARG A 92 -26.68 9.40 11.47
N GLU A 93 -27.19 8.68 12.49
CA GLU A 93 -27.90 7.42 12.32
C GLU A 93 -29.07 7.49 11.33
N GLU A 94 -29.94 8.49 11.48
CA GLU A 94 -31.11 8.67 10.61
C GLU A 94 -30.72 8.91 9.14
N LEU A 95 -29.67 9.70 8.90
CA LEU A 95 -29.16 9.94 7.56
C LEU A 95 -28.64 8.66 6.95
N LYS A 96 -27.79 7.91 7.67
CA LYS A 96 -27.22 6.65 7.19
C LYS A 96 -28.31 5.62 6.90
N ARG A 97 -29.28 5.47 7.81
CA ARG A 97 -30.43 4.59 7.60
C ARG A 97 -31.23 4.96 6.35
N SER A 98 -31.53 6.24 6.16
CA SER A 98 -32.24 6.73 4.97
C SER A 98 -31.50 6.43 3.67
N LEU A 99 -30.18 6.70 3.62
CA LEU A 99 -29.35 6.42 2.45
C LEU A 99 -29.26 4.92 2.15
N LEU A 100 -29.02 4.10 3.16
CA LEU A 100 -28.94 2.65 3.02
C LEU A 100 -30.28 2.06 2.57
N ALA A 101 -31.41 2.53 3.14
CA ALA A 101 -32.74 2.10 2.72
C ALA A 101 -33.02 2.47 1.26
N ALA A 102 -32.68 3.71 0.83
CA ALA A 102 -32.86 4.17 -0.53
C ALA A 102 -32.02 3.33 -1.52
N ALA A 103 -30.73 3.21 -1.27
CA ALA A 103 -29.81 2.45 -2.11
C ALA A 103 -30.18 0.96 -2.19
N SER A 104 -30.64 0.36 -1.06
CA SER A 104 -30.95 -1.08 -1.03
C SER A 104 -32.14 -1.47 -1.91
N ARG A 105 -33.07 -0.54 -2.17
CA ARG A 105 -34.23 -0.78 -3.06
C ARG A 105 -33.84 -0.89 -4.54
N ALA A 106 -32.78 -0.19 -4.94
CA ALA A 106 -32.33 -0.17 -6.36
C ALA A 106 -31.26 -1.21 -6.66
N ALA A 107 -30.65 -1.79 -5.63
CA ALA A 107 -29.54 -2.72 -5.79
C ALA A 107 -30.03 -4.15 -6.13
N GLY A 108 -29.27 -4.84 -6.97
CA GLY A 108 -29.49 -6.26 -7.29
C GLY A 108 -29.48 -7.15 -6.04
N PRO A 109 -30.02 -8.38 -6.13
CA PRO A 109 -30.27 -9.27 -4.98
C PRO A 109 -28.99 -9.72 -4.26
N GLU A 110 -27.85 -9.72 -4.95
CA GLU A 110 -26.58 -10.20 -4.43
C GLU A 110 -25.66 -9.08 -3.92
N VAL A 111 -26.08 -7.81 -3.98
CA VAL A 111 -25.25 -6.67 -3.57
C VAL A 111 -25.06 -6.65 -2.07
N VAL A 112 -23.83 -6.60 -1.60
CA VAL A 112 -23.46 -6.42 -0.20
C VAL A 112 -23.35 -4.93 0.10
N PHE A 113 -23.91 -4.52 1.22
CA PHE A 113 -23.82 -3.17 1.74
C PHE A 113 -22.89 -3.12 2.95
N ALA A 114 -22.03 -2.11 2.99
CA ALA A 114 -21.19 -1.86 4.15
C ALA A 114 -21.27 -0.39 4.56
N SER A 115 -21.12 -0.10 5.86
CA SER A 115 -21.02 1.27 6.37
C SER A 115 -19.67 1.51 7.00
N SER A 116 -19.11 2.69 6.76
CA SER A 116 -17.85 3.17 7.36
C SER A 116 -18.06 3.83 8.74
N THR A 117 -19.21 3.62 9.36
CA THR A 117 -19.46 4.19 10.69
C THR A 117 -18.41 3.77 11.70
N SER A 118 -17.99 4.69 12.57
CA SER A 118 -17.00 4.44 13.62
C SER A 118 -17.61 3.90 14.92
N GLY A 119 -18.94 4.03 15.11
CA GLY A 119 -19.54 3.66 16.40
C GLY A 119 -20.98 3.21 16.36
N LEU A 120 -21.73 3.46 15.28
CA LEU A 120 -23.14 3.08 15.20
C LEU A 120 -23.28 1.57 14.97
N LEU A 121 -24.13 0.93 15.78
CA LEU A 121 -24.32 -0.52 15.70
C LEU A 121 -24.99 -0.93 14.39
N PRO A 122 -24.48 -1.97 13.70
CA PRO A 122 -25.03 -2.44 12.44
C PRO A 122 -26.51 -2.86 12.54
N THR A 123 -26.96 -3.43 13.66
CA THR A 123 -28.38 -3.75 13.90
C THR A 123 -29.29 -2.52 13.78
N ARG A 124 -28.83 -1.36 14.23
CA ARG A 124 -29.60 -0.10 14.14
C ARG A 124 -29.59 0.44 12.71
N LEU A 125 -28.45 0.40 12.03
CA LEU A 125 -28.32 0.92 10.66
C LEU A 125 -29.09 0.10 9.63
N GLN A 126 -29.18 -1.22 9.81
CA GLN A 126 -29.90 -2.10 8.87
C GLN A 126 -31.43 -2.11 9.04
N ALA A 127 -31.98 -1.41 10.06
CA ALA A 127 -33.37 -1.54 10.48
C ALA A 127 -34.40 -1.21 9.38
N ASP A 128 -34.10 -0.21 8.52
CA ASP A 128 -35.03 0.28 7.50
C ASP A 128 -34.68 -0.29 6.08
N MET A 129 -33.68 -1.13 5.97
CA MET A 129 -33.34 -1.77 4.71
C MET A 129 -34.38 -2.85 4.33
N GLU A 130 -34.71 -2.93 3.06
CA GLU A 130 -35.58 -3.98 2.53
C GLU A 130 -34.93 -5.36 2.69
N HIS A 131 -33.60 -5.43 2.51
CA HIS A 131 -32.77 -6.63 2.60
C HIS A 131 -31.64 -6.46 3.61
N PRO A 132 -31.94 -6.38 4.91
CA PRO A 132 -30.95 -6.13 5.97
C PRO A 132 -29.94 -7.27 6.13
N GLU A 133 -30.25 -8.47 5.65
CA GLU A 133 -29.33 -9.61 5.67
C GLU A 133 -28.08 -9.40 4.79
N ARG A 134 -28.11 -8.40 3.91
CA ARG A 134 -26.99 -8.03 3.01
C ARG A 134 -26.11 -6.91 3.55
N PHE A 135 -26.38 -6.44 4.79
CA PHE A 135 -25.66 -5.33 5.39
C PHE A 135 -24.69 -5.79 6.48
N ALA A 136 -23.54 -5.12 6.56
CA ALA A 136 -22.59 -5.18 7.67
C ALA A 136 -21.92 -3.82 7.87
N VAL A 137 -21.27 -3.59 8.99
CA VAL A 137 -20.30 -2.51 9.12
C VAL A 137 -18.99 -2.97 8.51
N GLY A 138 -18.36 -2.10 7.72
CA GLY A 138 -17.00 -2.24 7.19
C GLY A 138 -16.22 -0.97 7.52
N HIS A 139 -15.74 -0.86 8.76
CA HIS A 139 -15.10 0.32 9.33
C HIS A 139 -13.62 0.39 8.94
N PRO A 140 -13.19 1.35 8.10
CA PRO A 140 -11.81 1.55 7.69
C PRO A 140 -11.08 2.52 8.62
N PHE A 141 -9.77 2.67 8.41
CA PHE A 141 -8.94 3.69 9.05
C PHE A 141 -8.37 4.67 8.04
N ASN A 142 -8.35 5.95 8.40
CA ASN A 142 -7.80 7.01 7.54
C ASN A 142 -6.27 7.08 7.63
N PRO A 143 -5.53 7.09 6.49
CA PRO A 143 -6.02 7.13 5.12
C PRO A 143 -6.41 5.74 4.58
N VAL A 144 -7.65 5.61 4.10
CA VAL A 144 -8.24 4.34 3.64
C VAL A 144 -7.41 3.70 2.52
N TYR A 145 -6.79 4.48 1.66
CA TYR A 145 -5.96 3.98 0.56
C TYR A 145 -4.60 3.43 1.00
N LEU A 146 -4.15 3.65 2.25
CA LEU A 146 -2.89 3.11 2.78
C LEU A 146 -3.10 2.10 3.90
N LEU A 147 -3.91 2.44 4.92
CA LEU A 147 -4.11 1.57 6.06
C LEU A 147 -4.92 0.33 5.67
N PRO A 148 -4.39 -0.88 5.93
CA PRO A 148 -5.04 -2.09 5.47
C PRO A 148 -6.19 -2.57 6.37
N LEU A 149 -6.30 -2.08 7.61
CA LEU A 149 -7.34 -2.55 8.53
C LEU A 149 -8.73 -2.15 8.07
N VAL A 150 -9.67 -3.09 8.10
CA VAL A 150 -11.11 -2.86 8.04
C VAL A 150 -11.79 -3.76 9.05
N GLU A 151 -12.53 -3.18 9.98
CA GLU A 151 -13.31 -3.94 10.97
C GLU A 151 -14.66 -4.33 10.38
N LEU A 152 -14.95 -5.63 10.39
CA LEU A 152 -16.23 -6.18 9.92
C LEU A 152 -17.10 -6.59 11.09
N CYS A 153 -18.28 -5.97 11.21
CA CYS A 153 -19.25 -6.25 12.25
C CYS A 153 -20.62 -6.58 11.66
N ALA A 154 -21.16 -7.74 12.03
CA ALA A 154 -22.51 -8.15 11.67
C ALA A 154 -23.54 -7.50 12.59
N GLY A 155 -24.70 -7.11 12.07
CA GLY A 155 -25.90 -6.87 12.86
C GLY A 155 -26.70 -8.16 13.07
N GLU A 156 -27.74 -8.08 13.89
CA GLU A 156 -28.61 -9.24 14.21
C GLU A 156 -29.23 -9.93 12.98
N ARG A 157 -29.46 -9.16 11.91
CA ARG A 157 -30.09 -9.67 10.68
C ARG A 157 -29.09 -9.96 9.57
N THR A 158 -27.79 -9.73 9.78
CA THR A 158 -26.74 -9.95 8.78
C THR A 158 -26.56 -11.44 8.49
N ALA A 159 -26.64 -11.83 7.23
CA ALA A 159 -26.37 -13.23 6.84
C ALA A 159 -24.87 -13.55 6.89
N PRO A 160 -24.45 -14.74 7.34
CA PRO A 160 -23.03 -15.12 7.36
C PRO A 160 -22.31 -14.93 6.02
N ARG A 161 -22.96 -15.26 4.91
CA ARG A 161 -22.43 -15.05 3.55
C ARG A 161 -22.09 -13.59 3.23
N THR A 162 -22.77 -12.65 3.87
CA THR A 162 -22.52 -11.21 3.68
C THR A 162 -21.14 -10.81 4.21
N LEU A 163 -20.80 -11.28 5.43
CA LEU A 163 -19.46 -11.07 6.00
C LEU A 163 -18.38 -11.75 5.17
N GLU A 164 -18.62 -12.96 4.70
CA GLU A 164 -17.66 -13.71 3.88
C GLU A 164 -17.37 -12.97 2.58
N ARG A 165 -18.41 -12.47 1.89
CA ARG A 165 -18.29 -11.71 0.63
C ARG A 165 -17.60 -10.35 0.88
N ALA A 166 -18.02 -9.61 1.89
CA ALA A 166 -17.37 -8.34 2.25
C ALA A 166 -15.88 -8.56 2.55
N ALA A 167 -15.56 -9.56 3.39
CA ALA A 167 -14.18 -9.91 3.71
C ALA A 167 -13.37 -10.29 2.47
N ALA A 168 -13.97 -11.01 1.53
CA ALA A 168 -13.32 -11.41 0.29
C ALA A 168 -13.00 -10.21 -0.61
N ILE A 169 -13.95 -9.26 -0.76
CA ILE A 169 -13.76 -8.02 -1.50
C ILE A 169 -12.63 -7.18 -0.87
N TYR A 170 -12.66 -6.96 0.44
CA TYR A 170 -11.61 -6.18 1.11
C TYR A 170 -10.23 -6.83 1.02
N ARG A 171 -10.12 -8.17 1.08
CA ARG A 171 -8.84 -8.86 0.85
C ARG A 171 -8.34 -8.66 -0.59
N ALA A 172 -9.24 -8.74 -1.57
CA ALA A 172 -8.88 -8.50 -2.97
C ALA A 172 -8.37 -7.07 -3.21
N LEU A 173 -8.83 -6.10 -2.42
CA LEU A 173 -8.31 -4.73 -2.38
C LEU A 173 -6.98 -4.59 -1.61
N GLY A 174 -6.36 -5.67 -1.14
CA GLY A 174 -5.14 -5.60 -0.32
C GLY A 174 -5.38 -5.11 1.10
N MET A 175 -6.56 -5.39 1.66
CA MET A 175 -6.88 -5.04 3.04
C MET A 175 -6.91 -6.26 3.96
N ARG A 176 -6.91 -5.99 5.28
CA ARG A 176 -6.97 -6.98 6.35
C ARG A 176 -8.29 -6.88 7.10
N PRO A 177 -9.34 -7.64 6.73
CA PRO A 177 -10.59 -7.65 7.47
C PRO A 177 -10.40 -8.28 8.86
N LEU A 178 -10.84 -7.55 9.90
CA LEU A 178 -10.96 -8.00 11.27
C LEU A 178 -12.43 -8.30 11.56
N LEU A 179 -12.79 -9.57 11.64
CA LEU A 179 -14.16 -9.98 11.90
C LEU A 179 -14.47 -9.91 13.41
N LEU A 180 -15.40 -9.06 13.78
CA LEU A 180 -15.89 -8.97 15.16
C LEU A 180 -16.87 -10.12 15.43
N ARG A 181 -16.79 -10.68 16.63
CA ARG A 181 -17.64 -11.80 17.03
C ARG A 181 -19.04 -11.38 17.45
N ARG A 182 -19.23 -10.10 17.79
CA ARG A 182 -20.51 -9.49 18.18
C ARG A 182 -20.43 -7.97 18.02
N GLU A 183 -21.58 -7.34 17.98
CA GLU A 183 -21.69 -5.88 18.06
C GLU A 183 -21.13 -5.36 19.39
N VAL A 184 -20.46 -4.24 19.32
CA VAL A 184 -19.98 -3.46 20.45
C VAL A 184 -19.80 -2.02 19.99
N ASP A 185 -20.17 -1.07 20.84
CA ASP A 185 -19.98 0.36 20.55
C ASP A 185 -18.50 0.68 20.26
N ALA A 186 -18.24 1.49 19.23
CA ALA A 186 -16.91 1.89 18.78
C ALA A 186 -15.97 0.72 18.41
N PHE A 187 -16.51 -0.47 18.20
CA PHE A 187 -15.80 -1.68 17.76
C PHE A 187 -14.53 -1.99 18.59
N VAL A 188 -13.44 -2.44 17.99
CA VAL A 188 -12.21 -2.79 18.74
C VAL A 188 -11.18 -1.68 18.68
N ALA A 189 -10.87 -1.19 17.46
CA ALA A 189 -9.76 -0.27 17.30
C ALA A 189 -10.09 1.13 17.81
N ASP A 190 -11.31 1.65 17.57
CA ASP A 190 -11.70 2.95 18.10
C ASP A 190 -11.81 2.93 19.62
N ARG A 191 -12.24 1.82 20.22
CA ARG A 191 -12.21 1.71 21.70
C ARG A 191 -10.81 1.83 22.27
N LEU A 192 -9.81 1.27 21.57
CA LEU A 192 -8.41 1.43 21.98
C LEU A 192 -7.90 2.85 21.76
N LEU A 193 -8.29 3.47 20.64
CA LEU A 193 -7.96 4.87 20.36
C LEU A 193 -8.60 5.82 21.37
N GLU A 194 -9.89 5.65 21.67
CA GLU A 194 -10.61 6.44 22.65
C GLU A 194 -10.04 6.33 24.07
N ALA A 195 -9.61 5.14 24.48
CA ALA A 195 -8.96 4.96 25.77
C ALA A 195 -7.67 5.81 25.85
N LEU A 196 -6.84 5.78 24.80
CA LEU A 196 -5.64 6.58 24.73
C LEU A 196 -5.92 8.09 24.66
N TRP A 197 -6.92 8.47 23.86
CA TRP A 197 -7.33 9.86 23.67
C TRP A 197 -7.84 10.50 24.98
N ARG A 198 -8.69 9.79 25.72
CA ARG A 198 -9.20 10.26 27.02
C ARG A 198 -8.08 10.47 28.03
N GLU A 199 -7.15 9.54 28.12
CA GLU A 199 -5.99 9.67 28.99
C GLU A 199 -5.11 10.86 28.59
N ALA A 200 -4.87 11.07 27.29
CA ALA A 200 -4.10 12.22 26.77
C ALA A 200 -4.77 13.55 27.17
N LEU A 201 -6.10 13.68 27.08
CA LEU A 201 -6.81 14.88 27.50
C LEU A 201 -6.63 15.17 29.00
N TRP A 202 -6.64 14.15 29.85
CA TRP A 202 -6.40 14.32 31.28
C TRP A 202 -4.97 14.76 31.58
N LEU A 203 -3.98 14.21 30.90
CA LEU A 203 -2.58 14.63 31.07
C LEU A 203 -2.36 16.12 30.70
N VAL A 204 -3.08 16.61 29.68
CA VAL A 204 -3.06 18.06 29.34
C VAL A 204 -3.83 18.88 30.37
N THR A 205 -5.00 18.41 30.82
CA THR A 205 -5.86 19.09 31.79
C THR A 205 -5.17 19.27 33.15
N ASP A 206 -4.45 18.26 33.58
CA ASP A 206 -3.74 18.23 34.86
C ASP A 206 -2.32 18.87 34.76
N ASP A 207 -1.96 19.51 33.62
CA ASP A 207 -0.65 20.12 33.37
C ASP A 207 0.54 19.16 33.55
N VAL A 208 0.33 17.86 33.32
CA VAL A 208 1.38 16.83 33.41
C VAL A 208 2.32 16.91 32.21
N ALA A 209 1.75 17.11 31.01
CA ALA A 209 2.50 17.21 29.75
C ALA A 209 1.76 18.06 28.72
N THR A 210 2.51 18.62 27.78
CA THR A 210 1.98 19.31 26.60
C THR A 210 1.51 18.31 25.55
N VAL A 211 0.73 18.79 24.57
CA VAL A 211 0.30 17.99 23.40
C VAL A 211 1.51 17.36 22.69
N GLU A 212 2.58 18.15 22.46
CA GLU A 212 3.78 17.65 21.79
C GLU A 212 4.51 16.56 22.59
N GLU A 213 4.65 16.72 23.90
CA GLU A 213 5.30 15.75 24.78
C GLU A 213 4.51 14.44 24.87
N ILE A 214 3.17 14.48 24.83
CA ILE A 214 2.31 13.31 24.78
C ILE A 214 2.48 12.57 23.44
N ASP A 215 2.47 13.29 22.33
CA ASP A 215 2.73 12.71 21.00
C ASP A 215 4.14 12.10 20.93
N ASP A 216 5.15 12.75 21.54
CA ASP A 216 6.52 12.22 21.64
C ASP A 216 6.58 10.90 22.41
N ALA A 217 5.85 10.78 23.52
CA ALA A 217 5.80 9.56 24.30
C ALA A 217 5.23 8.38 23.46
N ILE A 218 4.31 8.67 22.55
CA ILE A 218 3.75 7.65 21.64
C ILE A 218 4.71 7.40 20.46
N ARG A 219 5.11 8.43 19.71
CA ARG A 219 5.87 8.27 18.45
C ARG A 219 7.29 7.75 18.64
N PHE A 220 7.96 8.08 19.77
CA PHE A 220 9.29 7.60 20.10
C PHE A 220 9.31 6.40 21.07
N GLY A 221 8.16 6.05 21.64
CA GLY A 221 8.00 4.97 22.60
C GLY A 221 7.12 3.83 22.11
N ALA A 222 5.91 3.77 22.67
CA ALA A 222 4.99 2.66 22.44
C ALA A 222 4.57 2.48 20.97
N GLY A 223 4.36 3.58 20.26
CA GLY A 223 3.90 3.57 18.87
C GLY A 223 4.85 2.86 17.91
N LEU A 224 6.18 2.99 18.08
CA LEU A 224 7.15 2.25 17.28
C LEU A 224 7.01 0.73 17.42
N ARG A 225 6.69 0.23 18.62
CA ARG A 225 6.44 -1.20 18.84
C ARG A 225 5.09 -1.62 18.29
N TRP A 226 4.06 -0.77 18.45
CA TRP A 226 2.71 -1.07 17.97
C TRP A 226 2.60 -1.11 16.45
N ALA A 227 3.46 -0.41 15.73
CA ALA A 227 3.53 -0.51 14.28
C ALA A 227 3.82 -1.95 13.79
N SER A 228 4.54 -2.75 14.59
CA SER A 228 4.88 -4.12 14.22
C SER A 228 4.09 -5.18 15.00
N MET A 229 3.85 -5.04 16.28
CA MET A 229 3.39 -6.18 17.09
C MET A 229 2.16 -5.96 17.97
N GLY A 230 1.63 -4.77 18.11
CA GLY A 230 0.48 -4.49 18.96
C GLY A 230 0.74 -4.73 20.46
N THR A 231 -0.31 -4.60 21.28
CA THR A 231 -0.20 -4.62 22.76
C THR A 231 0.17 -5.99 23.32
N PHE A 232 -0.60 -7.03 22.97
CA PHE A 232 -0.41 -8.35 23.59
C PHE A 232 0.93 -8.99 23.25
N LEU A 233 1.39 -8.88 22.00
CA LEU A 233 2.67 -9.43 21.60
C LEU A 233 3.83 -8.66 22.27
N THR A 234 3.70 -7.33 22.43
CA THR A 234 4.66 -6.53 23.18
C THR A 234 4.82 -7.03 24.62
N TYR A 235 3.71 -7.27 25.32
CA TYR A 235 3.76 -7.75 26.71
C TYR A 235 4.17 -9.23 26.84
N ARG A 236 3.85 -10.07 25.84
CA ARG A 236 4.38 -11.43 25.77
C ARG A 236 5.91 -11.45 25.75
N ILE A 237 6.53 -10.57 24.97
CA ILE A 237 7.98 -10.43 24.89
C ILE A 237 8.55 -9.90 26.20
N ALA A 238 7.88 -8.94 26.84
CA ALA A 238 8.28 -8.40 28.13
C ALA A 238 8.26 -9.44 29.25
N GLY A 239 7.48 -10.52 29.12
CA GLY A 239 7.48 -11.67 30.03
C GLY A 239 8.66 -12.63 29.85
N GLY A 240 9.58 -12.37 28.92
CA GLY A 240 10.74 -13.22 28.62
C GLY A 240 10.35 -14.61 28.14
N GLU A 241 11.20 -15.60 28.40
CA GLU A 241 10.97 -17.00 28.00
C GLU A 241 9.69 -17.61 28.61
N ALA A 242 9.28 -17.16 29.82
CA ALA A 242 8.04 -17.59 30.46
C ALA A 242 6.76 -16.94 29.87
N GLY A 243 6.90 -15.93 28.99
CA GLY A 243 5.85 -15.36 28.16
C GLY A 243 4.76 -14.61 28.93
N MET A 244 3.54 -14.58 28.34
CA MET A 244 2.42 -13.78 28.84
C MET A 244 1.99 -14.13 30.27
N ARG A 245 2.02 -15.42 30.66
CA ARG A 245 1.64 -15.82 32.02
C ARG A 245 2.54 -15.15 33.07
N HIS A 246 3.84 -15.21 32.88
CA HIS A 246 4.81 -14.59 33.79
C HIS A 246 4.62 -13.06 33.84
N PHE A 247 4.41 -12.43 32.68
CA PHE A 247 4.13 -11.01 32.64
C PHE A 247 2.90 -10.65 33.47
N LEU A 248 1.78 -11.37 33.31
CA LEU A 248 0.53 -11.10 34.03
C LEU A 248 0.66 -11.38 35.53
N GLU A 249 1.36 -12.45 35.94
CA GLU A 249 1.60 -12.76 37.35
C GLU A 249 2.46 -11.69 38.01
N HIS A 250 3.44 -11.15 37.30
CA HIS A 250 4.39 -10.18 37.84
C HIS A 250 3.84 -8.74 37.83
N PHE A 251 3.27 -8.31 36.71
CA PHE A 251 2.81 -6.94 36.49
C PHE A 251 1.28 -6.76 36.61
N GLY A 252 0.50 -7.85 36.60
CA GLY A 252 -0.96 -7.81 36.72
C GLY A 252 -1.46 -7.05 37.94
N PRO A 253 -0.87 -7.17 39.14
CA PRO A 253 -1.26 -6.40 40.32
C PRO A 253 -1.21 -4.87 40.10
N ALA A 254 -0.31 -4.39 39.26
CA ALA A 254 -0.21 -2.95 38.93
C ALA A 254 -1.44 -2.41 38.19
N LEU A 255 -2.22 -3.26 37.52
CA LEU A 255 -3.47 -2.85 36.85
C LEU A 255 -4.55 -2.39 37.85
N GLN A 256 -4.42 -2.68 39.13
CA GLN A 256 -5.33 -2.21 40.18
C GLN A 256 -4.93 -0.83 40.71
N LEU A 257 -3.78 -0.30 40.31
CA LEU A 257 -3.32 1.03 40.72
C LEU A 257 -4.07 2.11 39.89
N PRO A 258 -4.35 3.26 40.48
CA PRO A 258 -5.07 4.34 39.80
C PRO A 258 -4.17 5.12 38.83
N TRP A 259 -3.56 4.41 37.88
CA TRP A 259 -2.64 5.03 36.91
C TRP A 259 -3.35 5.64 35.71
N THR A 260 -4.63 5.36 35.52
CA THR A 260 -5.42 5.87 34.38
C THR A 260 -6.82 6.32 34.80
N ARG A 261 -7.43 7.19 33.98
CA ARG A 261 -8.80 7.69 34.14
C ARG A 261 -9.71 7.25 32.98
N LEU A 262 -9.60 6.02 32.51
CA LEU A 262 -10.23 5.52 31.26
C LEU A 262 -11.73 5.79 31.12
N THR A 263 -12.49 5.90 32.22
CA THR A 263 -13.95 6.13 32.19
C THR A 263 -14.33 7.60 32.32
N ASP A 264 -13.39 8.47 32.73
CA ASP A 264 -13.62 9.90 32.89
C ASP A 264 -13.17 10.65 31.64
N VAL A 265 -13.88 11.75 31.33
CA VAL A 265 -13.49 12.70 30.27
C VAL A 265 -13.47 14.09 30.89
N PRO A 266 -12.42 14.89 30.70
CA PRO A 266 -12.40 16.25 31.19
C PRO A 266 -13.48 17.09 30.49
N GLU A 267 -14.07 18.04 31.21
CA GLU A 267 -14.98 19.00 30.60
C GLU A 267 -14.20 19.88 29.61
N LEU A 268 -14.71 19.96 28.38
CA LEU A 268 -14.09 20.78 27.32
C LEU A 268 -14.46 22.25 27.52
N THR A 269 -13.84 22.87 28.53
CA THR A 269 -13.99 24.32 28.80
C THR A 269 -13.31 25.15 27.71
N ASP A 270 -13.72 26.41 27.55
CA ASP A 270 -13.05 27.36 26.62
C ASP A 270 -11.56 27.51 26.92
N GLU A 271 -11.17 27.40 28.18
CA GLU A 271 -9.76 27.44 28.60
C GLU A 271 -9.00 26.21 28.10
N LEU A 272 -9.53 25.00 28.29
CA LEU A 272 -8.90 23.77 27.80
C LEU A 272 -8.84 23.75 26.27
N LEU A 273 -9.94 24.12 25.60
CA LEU A 273 -9.96 24.22 24.13
C LEU A 273 -8.91 25.22 23.63
N GLY A 274 -8.81 26.42 24.25
CA GLY A 274 -7.80 27.40 23.88
C GLY A 274 -6.37 26.89 24.06
N LYS A 275 -6.10 26.16 25.14
CA LYS A 275 -4.81 25.51 25.40
C LYS A 275 -4.47 24.45 24.36
N LEU A 276 -5.38 23.53 24.06
CA LEU A 276 -5.19 22.47 23.06
C LEU A 276 -4.92 23.03 21.67
N VAL A 277 -5.71 24.03 21.24
CA VAL A 277 -5.56 24.67 19.93
C VAL A 277 -4.18 25.34 19.82
N ALA A 278 -3.82 26.16 20.82
CA ALA A 278 -2.53 26.88 20.78
C ALA A 278 -1.33 25.93 20.73
N GLN A 279 -1.37 24.84 21.50
CA GLN A 279 -0.30 23.82 21.50
C GLN A 279 -0.25 23.04 20.18
N SER A 280 -1.40 22.66 19.63
CA SER A 280 -1.49 21.96 18.34
C SER A 280 -0.99 22.83 17.18
N ASP A 281 -1.32 24.13 17.17
CA ASP A 281 -0.83 25.06 16.15
C ASP A 281 0.70 25.24 16.24
N ALA A 282 1.24 25.33 17.46
CA ALA A 282 2.69 25.40 17.67
C ALA A 282 3.38 24.11 17.16
N GLN A 283 2.83 22.94 17.45
CA GLN A 283 3.34 21.64 16.99
C GLN A 283 3.29 21.50 15.45
N ALA A 284 2.23 22.00 14.82
CA ALA A 284 2.12 22.00 13.36
C ALA A 284 3.21 22.85 12.69
N ALA A 285 3.84 23.78 13.42
CA ALA A 285 4.96 24.61 12.97
C ALA A 285 4.68 25.35 11.65
N GLY A 286 3.46 25.85 11.49
CA GLY A 286 3.01 26.57 10.29
C GLY A 286 2.70 25.70 9.07
N ARG A 287 2.78 24.36 9.18
CA ARG A 287 2.40 23.47 8.10
C ARG A 287 0.89 23.44 7.93
N SER A 288 0.45 23.46 6.68
CA SER A 288 -0.96 23.23 6.33
C SER A 288 -1.38 21.77 6.59
N VAL A 289 -2.67 21.52 6.72
CA VAL A 289 -3.22 20.16 6.86
C VAL A 289 -2.77 19.27 5.68
N ARG A 290 -2.74 19.79 4.45
CA ARG A 290 -2.29 19.06 3.27
C ARG A 290 -0.81 18.67 3.31
N GLU A 291 0.04 19.53 3.87
CA GLU A 291 1.46 19.20 4.07
C GLU A 291 1.64 18.11 5.13
N LEU A 292 0.85 18.18 6.21
CA LEU A 292 0.85 17.16 7.27
C LEU A 292 0.30 15.81 6.76
N GLU A 293 -0.74 15.81 5.93
CA GLU A 293 -1.26 14.59 5.29
C GLU A 293 -0.20 13.92 4.39
N ARG A 294 0.50 14.70 3.57
CA ARG A 294 1.58 14.17 2.73
C ARG A 294 2.71 13.59 3.56
N LEU A 295 3.14 14.28 4.61
CA LEU A 295 4.17 13.78 5.53
C LEU A 295 3.74 12.48 6.21
N ARG A 296 2.48 12.41 6.70
CA ARG A 296 1.90 11.19 7.27
C ARG A 296 1.96 10.02 6.27
N ASP A 297 1.51 10.24 5.04
CA ASP A 297 1.48 9.20 4.01
C ASP A 297 2.89 8.71 3.69
N ASP A 298 3.86 9.61 3.60
CA ASP A 298 5.27 9.26 3.36
C ASP A 298 5.86 8.40 4.49
N CYS A 299 5.55 8.75 5.75
CA CYS A 299 5.95 7.95 6.91
C CYS A 299 5.27 6.57 6.92
N LEU A 300 3.96 6.50 6.65
CA LEU A 300 3.22 5.24 6.58
C LEU A 300 3.78 4.33 5.49
N ILE A 301 4.06 4.84 4.29
CA ILE A 301 4.67 4.09 3.20
C ILE A 301 6.01 3.50 3.65
N SER A 302 6.87 4.31 4.28
CA SER A 302 8.18 3.86 4.77
C SER A 302 8.05 2.75 5.81
N ILE A 303 7.10 2.86 6.74
CA ILE A 303 6.82 1.84 7.75
C ILE A 303 6.32 0.55 7.09
N ILE A 304 5.34 0.63 6.21
CA ILE A 304 4.76 -0.54 5.53
C ILE A 304 5.81 -1.25 4.68
N GLN A 305 6.63 -0.51 3.94
CA GLN A 305 7.73 -1.08 3.16
C GLN A 305 8.81 -1.72 4.04
N GLY A 306 9.17 -1.09 5.16
CA GLY A 306 10.08 -1.67 6.14
C GLY A 306 9.56 -2.99 6.71
N LEU A 307 8.28 -3.04 7.07
CA LEU A 307 7.62 -4.26 7.55
C LEU A 307 7.49 -5.33 6.46
N ARG A 308 7.34 -4.93 5.18
CA ARG A 308 7.31 -5.84 4.03
C ARG A 308 8.59 -6.66 3.92
N ALA A 309 9.75 -6.07 4.18
CA ALA A 309 11.03 -6.76 4.15
C ALA A 309 11.14 -7.92 5.17
N HIS A 310 10.28 -7.90 6.19
CA HIS A 310 10.21 -8.92 7.25
C HIS A 310 8.96 -9.82 7.15
N ASP A 311 8.15 -9.69 6.10
CA ASP A 311 6.87 -10.41 5.91
C ASP A 311 5.99 -10.37 7.17
N PHE A 312 5.88 -9.18 7.81
CA PHE A 312 5.22 -9.04 9.10
C PHE A 312 4.23 -7.85 9.13
N GLY A 313 3.13 -7.98 9.91
CA GLY A 313 2.13 -6.93 10.13
C GLY A 313 1.53 -6.38 8.83
N ALA A 314 1.45 -5.04 8.69
CA ALA A 314 0.95 -4.39 7.48
C ALA A 314 1.83 -4.68 6.25
N GLY A 315 3.13 -4.94 6.45
CA GLY A 315 4.06 -5.32 5.38
C GLY A 315 3.72 -6.68 4.76
N ALA A 316 3.32 -7.68 5.56
CA ALA A 316 2.87 -8.97 5.04
C ALA A 316 1.62 -8.83 4.17
N VAL A 317 0.68 -7.94 4.54
CA VAL A 317 -0.51 -7.64 3.74
C VAL A 317 -0.13 -7.04 2.39
N LEU A 318 0.81 -6.09 2.38
CA LEU A 318 1.34 -5.52 1.14
C LEU A 318 2.00 -6.60 0.28
N ALA A 319 2.87 -7.44 0.86
CA ALA A 319 3.57 -8.51 0.13
C ALA A 319 2.58 -9.53 -0.49
N GLU A 320 1.53 -9.92 0.23
CA GLU A 320 0.47 -10.80 -0.28
C GLU A 320 -0.28 -10.14 -1.44
N HIS A 321 -0.62 -8.87 -1.31
CA HIS A 321 -1.30 -8.10 -2.36
C HIS A 321 -0.42 -7.94 -3.61
N GLU A 322 0.87 -7.61 -3.45
CA GLU A 322 1.82 -7.53 -4.57
C GLU A 322 1.96 -8.86 -5.31
N ARG A 323 2.08 -9.99 -4.59
CA ARG A 323 2.07 -11.32 -5.21
C ARG A 323 0.83 -11.55 -6.06
N ALA A 324 -0.32 -11.13 -5.55
CA ALA A 324 -1.58 -11.24 -6.28
C ALA A 324 -1.61 -10.35 -7.54
N LEU A 325 -1.13 -9.11 -7.44
CA LEU A 325 -1.03 -8.19 -8.58
C LEU A 325 -0.07 -8.72 -9.66
N PHE A 326 1.09 -9.24 -9.27
CA PHE A 326 2.03 -9.87 -10.20
C PHE A 326 1.44 -11.11 -10.87
N ALA A 327 0.68 -11.92 -10.12
CA ALA A 327 0.03 -13.12 -10.68
C ALA A 327 -1.13 -12.78 -11.64
N ALA A 328 -1.80 -11.66 -11.39
CA ALA A 328 -2.90 -11.17 -12.23
C ALA A 328 -2.43 -10.33 -13.42
N ALA A 329 -1.18 -9.85 -13.39
CA ALA A 329 -0.63 -9.10 -14.50
C ALA A 329 -0.68 -9.96 -15.77
N PRO A 330 -1.17 -9.43 -16.92
CA PRO A 330 -1.15 -10.16 -18.16
C PRO A 330 0.29 -10.65 -18.39
N ALA A 331 0.43 -11.94 -18.71
CA ALA A 331 1.69 -12.45 -19.23
C ALA A 331 2.06 -11.53 -20.39
N VAL A 332 3.22 -10.87 -20.32
CA VAL A 332 3.71 -10.09 -21.45
C VAL A 332 3.87 -11.14 -22.58
N GLU A 333 2.85 -11.28 -23.42
CA GLU A 333 3.02 -11.93 -24.70
C GLU A 333 4.03 -11.10 -25.44
N LEU A 334 5.27 -11.58 -25.49
CA LEU A 334 6.24 -11.06 -26.40
C LEU A 334 5.63 -11.17 -27.79
N ALA A 335 5.29 -10.08 -28.41
CA ALA A 335 5.42 -10.00 -29.84
C ALA A 335 6.87 -10.45 -30.13
N GLU A 336 7.05 -11.49 -30.92
CA GLU A 336 8.37 -12.06 -31.26
C GLU A 336 9.35 -10.99 -31.81
N ASP A 337 8.88 -9.75 -31.96
CA ASP A 337 9.54 -8.60 -32.57
C ASP A 337 9.93 -7.48 -31.58
N GLU A 338 9.63 -7.56 -30.27
CA GLU A 338 10.03 -6.53 -29.32
C GLU A 338 11.49 -6.71 -28.87
N ALA A 339 12.40 -6.07 -29.58
CA ALA A 339 13.82 -6.06 -29.27
C ALA A 339 14.37 -4.62 -29.31
N PRO A 340 15.01 -4.12 -28.23
CA PRO A 340 15.25 -4.75 -26.93
C PRO A 340 14.00 -4.79 -26.02
N LEU A 341 13.96 -5.74 -25.06
CA LEU A 341 12.83 -5.88 -24.13
C LEU A 341 12.65 -4.64 -23.25
N ARG A 342 11.42 -4.19 -23.06
CA ARG A 342 11.04 -3.14 -22.09
C ARG A 342 10.27 -3.78 -20.94
N LEU A 343 10.94 -4.14 -19.85
CA LEU A 343 10.37 -4.96 -18.79
C LEU A 343 10.15 -4.20 -17.48
N HIS A 344 10.74 -3.02 -17.31
CA HIS A 344 10.68 -2.30 -16.05
C HIS A 344 10.60 -0.78 -16.27
N ALA A 345 9.81 -0.13 -15.40
CA ALA A 345 9.69 1.32 -15.33
C ALA A 345 9.72 1.76 -13.86
N ALA A 346 10.24 2.93 -13.60
CA ALA A 346 10.31 3.51 -12.26
C ALA A 346 9.99 5.00 -12.29
N VAL A 347 9.69 5.56 -11.12
CA VAL A 347 9.64 7.01 -10.90
C VAL A 347 10.67 7.35 -9.85
N VAL A 348 11.48 8.38 -10.10
CA VAL A 348 12.50 8.83 -9.14
C VAL A 348 11.83 9.37 -7.89
N ALA A 349 11.92 8.63 -6.80
CA ALA A 349 11.36 9.05 -5.53
C ALA A 349 12.19 10.18 -4.90
N PRO A 350 11.60 11.13 -4.16
CA PRO A 350 12.33 12.22 -3.52
C PRO A 350 13.48 11.74 -2.61
N GLU A 351 13.31 10.62 -1.91
CA GLU A 351 14.32 9.99 -1.06
C GLU A 351 15.49 9.34 -1.83
N TRP A 352 15.42 9.29 -3.16
CA TRP A 352 16.53 8.86 -4.00
C TRP A 352 17.54 9.99 -4.22
N ILE A 353 17.13 11.24 -3.98
CA ILE A 353 17.91 12.44 -4.28
C ILE A 353 18.95 12.67 -3.19
N ASP A 354 20.20 12.84 -3.63
CA ASP A 354 21.32 13.17 -2.77
C ASP A 354 21.50 14.70 -2.61
N TYR A 355 22.56 15.09 -1.90
CA TYR A 355 22.91 16.49 -1.66
C TYR A 355 23.23 17.29 -2.93
N ASN A 356 23.46 16.62 -4.09
CA ASN A 356 23.69 17.26 -5.38
C ASN A 356 22.39 17.53 -6.15
N GLY A 357 21.23 17.14 -5.60
CA GLY A 357 19.93 17.33 -6.24
C GLY A 357 19.57 16.32 -7.32
N HIS A 358 20.25 15.18 -7.38
CA HIS A 358 20.03 14.10 -8.34
C HIS A 358 19.96 12.75 -7.65
N ALA A 359 19.39 11.76 -8.34
CA ALA A 359 19.32 10.41 -7.80
C ALA A 359 20.73 9.87 -7.47
N HIS A 360 20.88 9.40 -6.23
CA HIS A 360 22.12 8.80 -5.75
C HIS A 360 22.54 7.61 -6.62
N GLU A 361 23.83 7.42 -6.84
CA GLU A 361 24.38 6.37 -7.72
C GLU A 361 23.83 4.96 -7.44
N SER A 362 23.65 4.62 -6.15
CA SER A 362 23.12 3.32 -5.74
C SER A 362 21.70 3.06 -6.25
N ARG A 363 20.92 4.11 -6.54
CA ARG A 363 19.54 3.97 -7.02
C ARG A 363 19.49 3.51 -8.47
N TYR A 364 20.46 3.88 -9.28
CA TYR A 364 20.58 3.33 -10.63
C TYR A 364 20.84 1.82 -10.59
N LEU A 365 21.73 1.36 -9.69
CA LEU A 365 21.97 -0.06 -9.50
C LEU A 365 20.74 -0.82 -9.01
N GLN A 366 19.95 -0.19 -8.11
CA GLN A 366 18.67 -0.75 -7.67
C GLN A 366 17.71 -0.93 -8.84
N VAL A 367 17.50 0.09 -9.67
CA VAL A 367 16.63 0.00 -10.86
C VAL A 367 17.09 -1.12 -11.81
N PHE A 368 18.39 -1.32 -11.98
CA PHE A 368 18.90 -2.44 -12.79
C PHE A 368 18.71 -3.80 -12.11
N GLY A 369 18.76 -3.88 -10.78
CA GLY A 369 18.38 -5.07 -10.04
C GLY A 369 16.91 -5.44 -10.26
N ASP A 370 16.02 -4.46 -10.13
CA ASP A 370 14.58 -4.62 -10.38
C ASP A 370 14.31 -5.01 -11.85
N THR A 371 15.10 -4.48 -12.79
CA THR A 371 15.04 -4.86 -14.21
C THR A 371 15.48 -6.30 -14.44
N THR A 372 16.51 -6.76 -13.74
CA THR A 372 16.98 -8.15 -13.77
C THR A 372 15.90 -9.07 -13.21
N ASP A 373 15.27 -8.73 -12.11
CA ASP A 373 14.16 -9.50 -11.54
C ASP A 373 12.96 -9.58 -12.51
N ALA A 374 12.65 -8.48 -13.20
CA ALA A 374 11.62 -8.47 -14.24
C ALA A 374 11.98 -9.39 -15.41
N LEU A 375 13.24 -9.41 -15.85
CA LEU A 375 13.75 -10.33 -16.87
C LEU A 375 13.62 -11.79 -16.41
N LEU A 376 14.01 -12.09 -15.17
CA LEU A 376 13.95 -13.46 -14.63
C LEU A 376 12.52 -13.99 -14.59
N ARG A 377 11.54 -13.17 -14.17
CA ARG A 377 10.12 -13.53 -14.25
C ARG A 377 9.67 -13.71 -15.71
N HIS A 378 10.09 -12.81 -16.59
CA HIS A 378 9.74 -12.84 -18.00
C HIS A 378 10.21 -14.11 -18.72
N ILE A 379 11.41 -14.61 -18.44
CA ILE A 379 11.91 -15.88 -18.96
C ILE A 379 11.26 -17.10 -18.29
N GLY A 380 10.36 -16.90 -17.31
CA GLY A 380 9.62 -17.96 -16.64
C GLY A 380 10.36 -18.60 -15.47
N LEU A 381 11.34 -17.90 -14.87
CA LEU A 381 11.97 -18.35 -13.63
C LEU A 381 10.99 -18.13 -12.46
N ASP A 382 10.69 -19.18 -11.73
CA ASP A 382 10.00 -19.10 -10.45
C ASP A 382 10.99 -18.64 -9.38
N LEU A 383 10.84 -17.41 -8.91
CA LEU A 383 11.74 -16.81 -7.90
C LEU A 383 11.63 -17.48 -6.53
N ASP A 384 10.53 -18.21 -6.27
CA ASP A 384 10.33 -18.98 -5.04
C ASP A 384 10.85 -20.42 -5.17
N ALA A 385 11.28 -20.83 -6.36
CA ALA A 385 11.82 -22.17 -6.61
C ALA A 385 13.19 -22.40 -5.96
N GLY A 386 13.64 -23.65 -5.98
CA GLY A 386 14.91 -24.11 -5.41
C GLY A 386 16.17 -23.62 -6.13
N SER A 387 16.04 -22.87 -7.24
CA SER A 387 17.16 -22.31 -8.01
C SER A 387 16.86 -20.90 -8.50
N SER A 388 17.90 -20.10 -8.79
CA SER A 388 17.77 -18.74 -9.32
C SER A 388 19.04 -18.32 -10.05
N TYR A 389 18.96 -17.23 -10.82
CA TYR A 389 20.15 -16.55 -11.34
C TYR A 389 20.63 -15.51 -10.31
N PHE A 390 21.94 -15.57 -9.99
CA PHE A 390 22.60 -14.60 -9.13
C PHE A 390 23.50 -13.72 -9.98
N THR A 391 23.43 -12.41 -9.80
CA THR A 391 24.35 -11.46 -10.42
C THR A 391 25.74 -11.66 -9.81
N VAL A 392 26.73 -12.02 -10.63
CA VAL A 392 28.11 -12.24 -10.19
C VAL A 392 29.06 -11.14 -10.61
N GLU A 393 28.69 -10.35 -11.61
CA GLU A 393 29.46 -9.21 -12.08
C GLU A 393 28.53 -8.15 -12.66
N THR A 394 28.82 -6.88 -12.36
CA THR A 394 28.10 -5.72 -12.91
C THR A 394 29.08 -4.62 -13.29
N HIS A 395 29.01 -4.17 -14.54
CA HIS A 395 29.67 -2.96 -15.00
C HIS A 395 28.63 -1.86 -15.22
N LEU A 396 28.61 -0.86 -14.31
CA LEU A 396 27.67 0.26 -14.34
C LEU A 396 28.35 1.50 -14.96
N SER A 397 27.67 2.15 -15.90
CA SER A 397 28.12 3.42 -16.49
C SER A 397 27.03 4.47 -16.38
N HIS A 398 27.33 5.60 -15.77
CA HIS A 398 26.46 6.78 -15.72
C HIS A 398 26.70 7.67 -16.93
N THR A 399 25.65 8.12 -17.59
CA THR A 399 25.68 9.00 -18.78
C THR A 399 24.84 10.25 -18.60
N GLY A 400 23.91 10.23 -17.65
CA GLY A 400 23.01 11.33 -17.32
C GLY A 400 22.57 11.29 -15.88
N GLN A 401 21.77 12.26 -15.49
CA GLN A 401 21.27 12.44 -14.12
C GLN A 401 19.75 12.37 -14.12
N ALA A 402 19.20 11.71 -13.10
CA ALA A 402 17.76 11.65 -12.85
C ALA A 402 17.38 12.55 -11.68
N ARG A 403 16.28 13.27 -11.80
CA ARG A 403 15.72 14.18 -10.78
C ARG A 403 14.45 13.61 -10.17
N ALA A 404 14.05 14.15 -9.02
CA ALA A 404 12.81 13.74 -8.38
C ALA A 404 11.62 13.82 -9.34
N GLU A 405 10.71 12.85 -9.22
CA GLU A 405 9.48 12.73 -9.99
C GLU A 405 9.66 12.42 -11.50
N GLU A 406 10.89 12.35 -12.01
CA GLU A 406 11.12 11.92 -13.39
C GLU A 406 10.74 10.44 -13.57
N ARG A 407 10.06 10.16 -14.69
CA ARG A 407 9.69 8.79 -15.10
C ARG A 407 10.84 8.16 -15.84
N LEU A 408 11.15 6.92 -15.46
CA LEU A 408 12.24 6.14 -16.02
C LEU A 408 11.71 4.85 -16.63
N HIS A 409 12.36 4.36 -17.67
CA HIS A 409 12.15 3.02 -18.19
C HIS A 409 13.47 2.36 -18.53
N THR A 410 13.48 1.03 -18.52
CA THR A 410 14.66 0.25 -18.87
C THR A 410 14.44 -0.59 -20.12
N THR A 411 15.51 -0.78 -20.87
CA THR A 411 15.57 -1.79 -21.92
C THR A 411 16.58 -2.87 -21.56
N THR A 412 16.35 -4.11 -22.02
CA THR A 412 17.21 -5.25 -21.78
C THR A 412 17.55 -5.95 -23.09
N GLN A 413 18.83 -6.20 -23.31
CA GLN A 413 19.34 -7.02 -24.41
C GLN A 413 20.13 -8.21 -23.85
N ILE A 414 19.81 -9.44 -24.26
CA ILE A 414 20.62 -10.62 -23.97
C ILE A 414 21.79 -10.61 -24.96
N LEU A 415 23.01 -10.57 -24.42
CA LEU A 415 24.25 -10.59 -25.21
C LEU A 415 24.81 -12.00 -25.42
N GLY A 416 24.51 -12.92 -24.51
CA GLY A 416 24.95 -14.31 -24.61
C GLY A 416 24.38 -15.17 -23.46
N HIS A 417 24.41 -16.48 -23.64
CA HIS A 417 24.04 -17.45 -22.63
C HIS A 417 24.71 -18.79 -22.85
N ASP A 418 24.82 -19.57 -21.79
CA ASP A 418 25.14 -21.01 -21.83
C ASP A 418 24.24 -21.76 -20.82
N GLU A 419 24.58 -22.99 -20.48
CA GLU A 419 23.76 -23.81 -19.57
C GLU A 419 23.61 -23.23 -18.14
N LYS A 420 24.53 -22.33 -17.72
CA LYS A 420 24.60 -21.78 -16.36
C LYS A 420 24.67 -20.25 -16.34
N ARG A 421 25.13 -19.60 -17.40
CA ARG A 421 25.38 -18.18 -17.42
C ARG A 421 24.41 -17.46 -18.35
N LEU A 422 24.05 -16.25 -17.96
CA LEU A 422 23.25 -15.33 -18.76
C LEU A 422 23.92 -13.95 -18.74
N HIS A 423 24.34 -13.50 -19.91
CA HIS A 423 25.01 -12.22 -20.12
C HIS A 423 23.99 -11.22 -20.66
N VAL A 424 23.73 -10.16 -19.92
CA VAL A 424 22.70 -9.16 -20.24
C VAL A 424 23.26 -7.75 -20.23
N TYR A 425 22.59 -6.89 -20.99
CA TYR A 425 22.86 -5.47 -21.02
C TYR A 425 21.56 -4.71 -20.80
N HIS A 426 21.52 -3.88 -19.76
CA HIS A 426 20.40 -3.00 -19.43
C HIS A 426 20.76 -1.56 -19.76
N ALA A 427 19.80 -0.81 -20.27
CA ALA A 427 19.91 0.63 -20.46
C ALA A 427 18.73 1.34 -19.80
N LEU A 428 19.02 2.41 -19.06
CA LEU A 428 18.04 3.21 -18.32
C LEU A 428 17.84 4.55 -19.03
N TYR A 429 16.60 4.87 -19.32
CA TYR A 429 16.21 6.08 -20.02
C TYR A 429 15.26 6.92 -19.19
N ARG A 430 15.31 8.25 -19.38
CA ARG A 430 14.22 9.13 -18.99
C ARG A 430 13.08 8.95 -19.99
N THR A 431 11.86 8.70 -19.49
CA THR A 431 10.74 8.34 -20.36
C THR A 431 10.24 9.50 -21.24
N ASP A 432 10.40 10.74 -20.77
CA ASP A 432 9.79 11.90 -21.43
C ASP A 432 10.57 12.36 -22.67
N ASP A 433 11.87 12.08 -22.76
CA ASP A 433 12.75 12.51 -23.85
C ASP A 433 13.67 11.39 -24.37
N ASP A 434 13.51 10.15 -23.91
CA ASP A 434 14.33 8.99 -24.21
C ASP A 434 15.85 9.22 -23.99
N ALA A 435 16.22 10.16 -23.09
CA ALA A 435 17.61 10.42 -22.76
C ALA A 435 18.21 9.25 -21.99
N LEU A 436 19.33 8.70 -22.48
CA LEU A 436 20.07 7.62 -21.81
C LEU A 436 20.76 8.15 -20.55
N LEU A 437 20.39 7.62 -19.39
CA LEU A 437 20.89 8.04 -18.07
C LEU A 437 21.97 7.11 -17.52
N ALA A 438 21.84 5.82 -17.73
CA ALA A 438 22.82 4.84 -17.28
C ALA A 438 22.72 3.53 -18.06
N THR A 439 23.77 2.72 -17.98
CA THR A 439 23.78 1.35 -18.52
C THR A 439 24.41 0.40 -17.53
N ALA A 440 23.93 -0.85 -17.48
CA ALA A 440 24.52 -1.93 -16.71
C ALA A 440 24.71 -3.16 -17.57
N GLU A 441 25.95 -3.61 -17.70
CA GLU A 441 26.31 -4.91 -18.26
C GLU A 441 26.47 -5.89 -17.12
N GLN A 442 25.75 -7.02 -17.16
CA GLN A 442 25.72 -7.97 -16.05
C GLN A 442 25.97 -9.39 -16.51
N MET A 443 26.74 -10.13 -15.72
CA MET A 443 26.86 -11.57 -15.79
C MET A 443 26.04 -12.21 -14.67
N LEU A 444 25.08 -13.04 -15.04
CA LEU A 444 24.22 -13.79 -14.13
C LEU A 444 24.63 -15.26 -14.17
N LEU A 445 24.66 -15.92 -12.99
CA LEU A 445 24.99 -17.32 -12.82
C LEU A 445 23.81 -18.08 -12.20
N HIS A 446 23.37 -19.15 -12.86
CA HIS A 446 22.33 -20.01 -12.32
C HIS A 446 22.84 -20.87 -11.18
N VAL A 447 22.15 -20.81 -10.01
CA VAL A 447 22.58 -21.38 -8.74
C VAL A 447 21.45 -22.20 -8.12
N ASP A 448 21.75 -23.40 -7.64
CA ASP A 448 20.88 -24.16 -6.74
C ASP A 448 20.94 -23.48 -5.35
N ARG A 449 19.82 -22.92 -4.91
CA ARG A 449 19.71 -22.13 -3.65
C ARG A 449 19.97 -22.98 -2.41
N ARG A 450 19.69 -24.28 -2.45
CA ARG A 450 19.89 -25.20 -1.34
C ARG A 450 21.39 -25.50 -1.12
N THR A 451 22.15 -25.58 -2.19
CA THR A 451 23.59 -25.91 -2.11
C THR A 451 24.50 -24.69 -2.22
N GLY A 452 23.99 -23.55 -2.71
CA GLY A 452 24.76 -22.36 -3.00
C GLY A 452 25.73 -22.52 -4.17
N ARG A 453 25.57 -23.55 -5.00
CA ARG A 453 26.52 -23.89 -6.09
C ARG A 453 25.89 -23.65 -7.45
N ALA A 454 26.74 -23.27 -8.42
CA ALA A 454 26.33 -23.14 -9.80
C ALA A 454 25.78 -24.48 -10.34
N SER A 455 24.61 -24.41 -10.96
CA SER A 455 23.92 -25.55 -11.56
C SER A 455 23.39 -25.19 -12.95
N PRO A 456 23.22 -26.14 -13.86
CA PRO A 456 22.55 -25.87 -15.12
C PRO A 456 21.10 -25.41 -14.91
N ALA A 457 20.66 -24.46 -15.71
CA ALA A 457 19.24 -24.06 -15.76
C ALA A 457 18.39 -25.18 -16.42
N THR A 458 17.09 -25.17 -16.16
CA THR A 458 16.19 -26.16 -16.74
C THR A 458 16.12 -26.05 -18.27
N PRO A 459 15.89 -27.15 -19.00
CA PRO A 459 15.77 -27.11 -20.47
C PRO A 459 14.69 -26.13 -20.96
N ALA A 460 13.57 -26.02 -20.23
CA ALA A 460 12.49 -25.09 -20.58
C ALA A 460 12.95 -23.62 -20.45
N LEU A 461 13.68 -23.28 -19.38
CA LEU A 461 14.23 -21.95 -19.15
C LEU A 461 15.27 -21.60 -20.21
N LEU A 462 16.19 -22.54 -20.53
CA LEU A 462 17.19 -22.36 -21.57
C LEU A 462 16.57 -22.16 -22.96
N ALA A 463 15.50 -22.90 -23.28
CA ALA A 463 14.81 -22.75 -24.56
C ALA A 463 14.19 -21.34 -24.69
N ARG A 464 13.63 -20.79 -23.61
CA ARG A 464 13.05 -19.44 -23.59
C ARG A 464 14.14 -18.36 -23.70
N ILE A 465 15.25 -18.50 -22.98
CA ILE A 465 16.41 -17.61 -23.09
C ILE A 465 16.95 -17.63 -24.53
N ALA A 466 17.10 -18.81 -25.13
CA ALA A 466 17.62 -18.96 -26.50
C ALA A 466 16.70 -18.32 -27.55
N LEU A 467 15.37 -18.32 -27.33
CA LEU A 467 14.42 -17.67 -28.23
C LEU A 467 14.63 -16.15 -28.23
N ILE A 468 14.70 -15.54 -27.02
CA ILE A 468 14.95 -14.10 -26.85
C ILE A 468 16.32 -13.73 -27.38
N ALA A 469 17.36 -14.49 -27.06
CA ALA A 469 18.72 -14.24 -27.51
C ALA A 469 18.85 -14.24 -29.04
N ARG A 470 18.08 -15.09 -29.73
CA ARG A 470 18.02 -15.09 -31.22
C ARG A 470 17.40 -13.82 -31.77
N ALA A 471 16.32 -13.32 -31.19
CA ALA A 471 15.71 -12.03 -31.57
C ALA A 471 16.71 -10.88 -31.34
N HIS A 472 17.41 -10.91 -30.20
CA HIS A 472 18.39 -9.89 -29.85
C HIS A 472 19.69 -9.94 -30.67
N ALA A 473 20.02 -11.06 -31.30
CA ALA A 473 21.20 -11.19 -32.17
C ALA A 473 21.11 -10.29 -33.42
N ALA A 474 19.92 -9.86 -33.82
CA ALA A 474 19.69 -8.91 -34.90
C ALA A 474 19.92 -7.44 -34.47
N LEU A 475 19.98 -7.16 -33.18
CA LEU A 475 20.25 -5.81 -32.69
C LEU A 475 21.71 -5.43 -32.78
N PRO A 476 22.04 -4.15 -32.99
CA PRO A 476 23.42 -3.70 -32.93
C PRO A 476 23.98 -3.94 -31.53
N PRO A 477 25.28 -4.31 -31.42
CA PRO A 477 25.93 -4.42 -30.11
C PRO A 477 25.82 -3.09 -29.36
N PRO A 478 25.48 -3.09 -28.07
CA PRO A 478 25.38 -1.85 -27.29
C PRO A 478 26.74 -1.14 -27.26
N ALA A 479 26.75 0.15 -27.54
CA ALA A 479 28.02 0.92 -27.73
C ALA A 479 28.96 0.92 -26.50
N ARG A 480 28.45 0.50 -25.33
CA ARG A 480 29.19 0.44 -24.07
C ARG A 480 29.43 -0.98 -23.55
N ALA A 481 28.99 -2.00 -24.27
CA ALA A 481 29.22 -3.39 -23.89
C ALA A 481 30.71 -3.74 -24.00
N GLY A 482 31.20 -4.58 -23.06
CA GLY A 482 32.57 -5.02 -22.99
C GLY A 482 33.59 -3.96 -22.56
N ARG A 483 33.14 -2.83 -22.02
CA ARG A 483 34.05 -1.79 -21.51
C ARG A 483 34.64 -2.17 -20.16
N ALA A 484 35.94 -1.88 -19.99
CA ALA A 484 36.62 -1.94 -18.71
C ALA A 484 36.81 -0.53 -18.12
N ILE A 485 36.83 -0.43 -16.80
CA ILE A 485 37.20 0.80 -16.10
C ILE A 485 38.69 1.06 -16.32
N GLY A 486 39.02 2.22 -16.85
CA GLY A 486 40.40 2.61 -17.06
C GLY A 486 40.55 4.08 -17.44
N MET A 487 41.72 4.66 -17.14
CA MET A 487 42.06 6.00 -17.61
C MET A 487 42.56 5.95 -19.05
N ARG A 488 41.98 6.71 -19.97
CA ARG A 488 42.56 6.90 -21.30
C ARG A 488 43.92 7.54 -21.16
N ARG A 489 44.94 6.88 -21.61
CA ARG A 489 46.28 7.52 -21.74
C ARG A 489 46.20 8.57 -22.83
N PRO A 490 46.64 9.84 -22.59
CA PRO A 490 46.75 10.82 -23.65
C PRO A 490 47.83 10.29 -24.65
N GLY A 491 47.44 10.01 -25.89
CA GLY A 491 48.41 9.71 -26.96
C GLY A 491 48.33 8.33 -27.64
N ALA A 492 47.31 7.48 -27.37
CA ALA A 492 47.05 6.33 -28.24
C ALA A 492 46.15 6.81 -29.40
N GLY A 493 46.77 7.29 -30.46
CA GLY A 493 46.14 7.70 -31.70
C GLY A 493 45.44 6.54 -32.39
N GLU A 494 44.42 6.90 -33.14
CA GLU A 494 43.73 6.08 -34.11
C GLU A 494 44.78 5.45 -35.04
N GLY A 495 44.84 4.13 -35.03
CA GLY A 495 45.52 3.30 -35.99
C GLY A 495 44.54 2.26 -36.49
#